data_b4b86870bc69835ec33188ede8ba231d
#
_entry.id   b4b86870bc69835ec33188ede8ba231d
#
_cell.length_a   1.000
_cell.length_b   1.000
_cell.length_c   1.000
_cell.angle_alpha   90.00
_cell.angle_beta   90.00
_cell.angle_gamma   90.00
#
_symmetry.space_group_name_H-M   'P 1'
#
loop_
_entity.id
_entity.type
_entity.pdbx_description
1 polymer ?
#
loop_
_entity_poly.entity_id
_entity_poly.type
_entity_poly.pdbx_seq_one_letter_code
_entity_poly.pdbx_strand_id
1 'polypeptide(L)'
;MALVALGVTGGIGAYKSVEVCRGLQKQGHDVVAVMTRSATRFVGTVTFEAITRHPVITSQWKPGANADIEHIALADGAALLLVAPCTANVIGKFANGIADDFLTSLYLATKAPVLIAPAMNTNMLAHPAVQKNLETLAGRGVRFVDPGEGYLACGWIGKGRLAEADAIVAAAQRMLSPTASSLRGRRILVTAGPTYEDIDPVRYVGNRSSGRMGFAIADEARRRGARVALVAGPTQLEPPPVDERVDVRSAAEMHAAVMRLAVDSDVVVMAAAVADYSPARRSSDKISKTDAPLTLTLERTPDILADLGTLSSRPAGTPLLVGFAAETGEVVAKARAKRARKQIDLIVANDISRSDAGFEVETNAVTIVSAAEAEEIPLQSKAAVAAVILDRVERLIKAQGPRPKAQSEPAPVR
;
A
#
# COMPACT_ATOMS: atom_id res chain seq x y z
N MET A 1 23.15 -9.26 -6.10
CA MET A 1 22.67 -9.75 -7.41
C MET A 1 21.63 -10.83 -7.15
N ALA A 2 20.42 -10.69 -7.64
CA ALA A 2 19.32 -11.65 -7.44
C ALA A 2 18.81 -12.11 -8.81
N LEU A 3 18.40 -13.38 -8.92
CA LEU A 3 17.80 -13.93 -10.13
C LEU A 3 16.31 -13.59 -10.18
N VAL A 4 15.86 -12.98 -11.26
CA VAL A 4 14.45 -12.64 -11.52
C VAL A 4 13.92 -13.49 -12.67
N ALA A 5 12.89 -14.29 -12.44
CA ALA A 5 12.13 -14.92 -13.50
C ALA A 5 11.11 -13.90 -14.05
N LEU A 6 11.32 -13.43 -15.29
CA LEU A 6 10.42 -12.46 -15.95
C LEU A 6 9.45 -13.20 -16.87
N GLY A 7 8.21 -13.37 -16.41
CA GLY A 7 7.10 -13.90 -17.21
C GLY A 7 6.55 -12.82 -18.15
N VAL A 8 6.51 -13.11 -19.45
CA VAL A 8 5.91 -12.22 -20.46
C VAL A 8 4.71 -12.91 -21.09
N THR A 9 3.53 -12.29 -21.02
CA THR A 9 2.31 -12.85 -21.57
C THR A 9 1.80 -12.09 -22.79
N GLY A 10 0.88 -12.70 -23.55
CA GLY A 10 0.46 -12.23 -24.87
C GLY A 10 -0.48 -11.02 -24.81
N GLY A 11 0.07 -9.83 -24.90
CA GLY A 11 -0.65 -8.58 -25.01
C GLY A 11 0.22 -7.50 -25.65
N ILE A 12 -0.41 -6.42 -26.15
CA ILE A 12 0.32 -5.35 -26.83
C ILE A 12 1.41 -4.73 -25.93
N GLY A 13 1.21 -4.71 -24.61
CA GLY A 13 2.20 -4.21 -23.64
C GLY A 13 3.48 -5.07 -23.52
N ALA A 14 3.57 -6.22 -24.19
CA ALA A 14 4.74 -7.11 -24.13
C ALA A 14 6.06 -6.41 -24.55
N TYR A 15 6.00 -5.42 -25.44
CA TYR A 15 7.19 -4.64 -25.83
C TYR A 15 7.81 -3.88 -24.65
N LYS A 16 6.99 -3.40 -23.70
CA LYS A 16 7.48 -2.71 -22.49
C LYS A 16 8.24 -3.63 -21.54
N SER A 17 8.02 -4.94 -21.63
CA SER A 17 8.77 -5.93 -20.83
C SER A 17 10.26 -5.92 -21.14
N VAL A 18 10.64 -5.46 -22.34
CA VAL A 18 12.03 -5.24 -22.73
C VAL A 18 12.66 -4.13 -21.89
N GLU A 19 11.93 -3.04 -21.66
CA GLU A 19 12.38 -1.93 -20.81
C GLU A 19 12.46 -2.36 -19.34
N VAL A 20 11.46 -3.12 -18.87
CA VAL A 20 11.46 -3.72 -17.53
C VAL A 20 12.69 -4.62 -17.33
N CYS A 21 12.96 -5.51 -18.29
CA CYS A 21 14.12 -6.38 -18.27
C CYS A 21 15.44 -5.58 -18.14
N ARG A 22 15.62 -4.56 -18.99
CA ARG A 22 16.80 -3.68 -18.93
C ARG A 22 16.87 -2.88 -17.63
N GLY A 23 15.73 -2.42 -17.12
CA GLY A 23 15.66 -1.71 -15.85
C GLY A 23 16.13 -2.58 -14.67
N LEU A 24 15.72 -3.84 -14.60
CA LEU A 24 16.18 -4.79 -13.59
C LEU A 24 17.68 -5.08 -13.69
N GLN A 25 18.19 -5.25 -14.90
CA GLN A 25 19.64 -5.45 -15.10
C GLN A 25 20.47 -4.24 -14.71
N LYS A 26 19.99 -3.01 -15.01
CA LYS A 26 20.66 -1.77 -14.54
C LYS A 26 20.72 -1.67 -13.01
N GLN A 27 19.79 -2.32 -12.31
CA GLN A 27 19.79 -2.43 -10.84
C GLN A 27 20.66 -3.59 -10.33
N GLY A 28 21.39 -4.28 -11.21
CA GLY A 28 22.32 -5.35 -10.86
C GLY A 28 21.66 -6.72 -10.64
N HIS A 29 20.46 -6.94 -11.18
CA HIS A 29 19.80 -8.25 -11.12
C HIS A 29 20.07 -9.06 -12.39
N ASP A 30 20.07 -10.37 -12.24
CA ASP A 30 20.06 -11.30 -13.35
C ASP A 30 18.60 -11.63 -13.75
N VAL A 31 18.33 -11.77 -15.05
CA VAL A 31 16.97 -11.93 -15.55
C VAL A 31 16.88 -13.10 -16.52
N VAL A 32 15.99 -14.05 -16.24
CA VAL A 32 15.60 -15.12 -17.16
C VAL A 32 14.19 -14.85 -17.66
N ALA A 33 14.02 -14.70 -18.98
CA ALA A 33 12.73 -14.45 -19.57
C ALA A 33 11.96 -15.76 -19.86
N VAL A 34 10.72 -15.82 -19.41
CA VAL A 34 9.77 -16.90 -19.66
C VAL A 34 8.60 -16.34 -20.46
N MET A 35 8.42 -16.76 -21.71
CA MET A 35 7.43 -16.21 -22.60
C MET A 35 6.33 -17.24 -22.89
N THR A 36 5.07 -16.83 -22.73
CA THR A 36 3.96 -17.65 -23.22
C THR A 36 3.97 -17.71 -24.75
N ARG A 37 3.38 -18.76 -25.34
CA ARG A 37 3.22 -18.88 -26.80
C ARG A 37 2.55 -17.64 -27.42
N SER A 38 1.64 -17.01 -26.71
CA SER A 38 1.00 -15.79 -27.20
C SER A 38 1.93 -14.57 -27.13
N ALA A 39 2.85 -14.51 -26.19
CA ALA A 39 3.83 -13.41 -26.06
C ALA A 39 4.78 -13.37 -27.26
N THR A 40 5.20 -14.52 -27.78
CA THR A 40 6.13 -14.60 -28.90
C THR A 40 5.56 -14.05 -30.22
N ARG A 41 4.25 -13.79 -30.27
CA ARG A 41 3.61 -13.10 -31.41
C ARG A 41 3.73 -11.58 -31.35
N PHE A 42 4.06 -11.03 -30.18
CA PHE A 42 4.22 -9.57 -29.97
C PHE A 42 5.67 -9.15 -29.93
N VAL A 43 6.52 -9.99 -29.33
CA VAL A 43 7.99 -9.72 -29.20
C VAL A 43 8.73 -11.02 -29.48
N GLY A 44 9.78 -10.96 -30.31
CA GLY A 44 10.64 -12.10 -30.60
C GLY A 44 11.51 -12.49 -29.40
N THR A 45 11.78 -13.79 -29.23
CA THR A 45 12.66 -14.31 -28.17
C THR A 45 14.06 -13.73 -28.23
N VAL A 46 14.59 -13.54 -29.45
CA VAL A 46 15.93 -12.97 -29.72
C VAL A 46 16.14 -11.64 -29.01
N THR A 47 15.07 -10.81 -28.84
CA THR A 47 15.18 -9.53 -28.14
C THR A 47 15.57 -9.74 -26.69
N PHE A 48 14.95 -10.69 -25.98
CA PHE A 48 15.28 -10.98 -24.59
C PHE A 48 16.60 -11.76 -24.47
N GLU A 49 16.88 -12.70 -25.36
CA GLU A 49 18.15 -13.45 -25.37
C GLU A 49 19.36 -12.52 -25.51
N ALA A 50 19.27 -11.55 -26.43
CA ALA A 50 20.34 -10.57 -26.63
C ALA A 50 20.57 -9.66 -25.41
N ILE A 51 19.51 -9.38 -24.64
CA ILE A 51 19.58 -8.50 -23.45
C ILE A 51 20.02 -9.30 -22.23
N THR A 52 19.39 -10.44 -21.97
CA THR A 52 19.62 -11.23 -20.75
C THR A 52 20.87 -12.09 -20.83
N ARG A 53 21.30 -12.44 -22.04
CA ARG A 53 22.35 -13.44 -22.31
C ARG A 53 21.99 -14.84 -21.81
N HIS A 54 20.69 -15.07 -21.57
CA HIS A 54 20.10 -16.36 -21.25
C HIS A 54 19.17 -16.80 -22.38
N PRO A 55 19.05 -18.10 -22.62
CA PRO A 55 18.00 -18.63 -23.48
C PRO A 55 16.61 -18.22 -22.95
N VAL A 56 15.72 -17.84 -23.86
CA VAL A 56 14.31 -17.58 -23.49
C VAL A 56 13.56 -18.89 -23.39
N ILE A 57 12.83 -19.07 -22.30
CA ILE A 57 12.03 -20.26 -22.07
C ILE A 57 10.62 -20.03 -22.64
N THR A 58 10.23 -20.83 -23.64
CA THR A 58 8.92 -20.72 -24.31
C THR A 58 8.05 -21.97 -24.15
N SER A 59 8.66 -23.10 -23.77
CA SER A 59 7.99 -24.40 -23.66
C SER A 59 8.75 -25.30 -22.68
N GLN A 60 8.03 -26.12 -21.96
CA GLN A 60 8.58 -27.19 -21.10
C GLN A 60 8.95 -28.47 -21.89
N TRP A 61 8.66 -28.50 -23.19
CA TRP A 61 8.84 -29.68 -24.04
C TRP A 61 9.95 -29.52 -25.07
N LYS A 62 10.93 -28.66 -24.82
CA LYS A 62 12.06 -28.46 -25.72
C LYS A 62 12.98 -29.69 -25.64
N PRO A 63 13.31 -30.34 -26.77
CA PRO A 63 14.22 -31.48 -26.76
C PRO A 63 15.58 -31.13 -26.18
N GLY A 64 16.09 -31.95 -25.25
CA GLY A 64 17.39 -31.77 -24.60
C GLY A 64 17.41 -30.83 -23.40
N ALA A 65 16.30 -30.15 -23.08
CA ALA A 65 16.21 -29.19 -21.98
C ALA A 65 15.68 -29.78 -20.65
N ASN A 66 15.29 -31.05 -20.64
CA ASN A 66 14.55 -31.65 -19.50
C ASN A 66 15.42 -32.48 -18.53
N ALA A 67 16.76 -32.41 -18.62
CA ALA A 67 17.61 -33.20 -17.72
C ALA A 67 17.42 -32.82 -16.23
N ASP A 68 17.10 -31.52 -15.95
CA ASP A 68 16.99 -30.98 -14.59
C ASP A 68 15.62 -30.41 -14.24
N ILE A 69 14.56 -30.76 -14.97
CA ILE A 69 13.20 -30.20 -14.78
C ILE A 69 13.28 -28.67 -14.67
N GLU A 70 13.58 -27.97 -15.75
CA GLU A 70 13.90 -26.53 -15.81
C GLU A 70 12.97 -25.61 -15.03
N HIS A 71 11.66 -25.92 -14.98
CA HIS A 71 10.71 -25.07 -14.21
C HIS A 71 10.91 -25.19 -12.69
N ILE A 72 11.36 -26.36 -12.18
CA ILE A 72 11.68 -26.52 -10.77
C ILE A 72 13.02 -25.84 -10.45
N ALA A 73 14.03 -26.03 -11.29
CA ALA A 73 15.33 -25.37 -11.09
C ALA A 73 15.19 -23.83 -11.08
N LEU A 74 14.39 -23.28 -12.01
CA LEU A 74 14.10 -21.84 -12.02
C LEU A 74 13.23 -21.41 -10.83
N ALA A 75 12.26 -22.24 -10.39
CA ALA A 75 11.41 -21.96 -9.23
C ALA A 75 12.22 -21.88 -7.94
N ASP A 76 13.20 -22.75 -7.76
CA ASP A 76 14.06 -22.78 -6.58
C ASP A 76 15.13 -21.69 -6.59
N GLY A 77 15.64 -21.34 -7.78
CA GLY A 77 16.71 -20.35 -7.93
C GLY A 77 16.23 -18.90 -7.99
N ALA A 78 14.99 -18.65 -8.38
CA ALA A 78 14.49 -17.29 -8.52
C ALA A 78 14.24 -16.61 -7.16
N ALA A 79 14.69 -15.38 -7.03
CA ALA A 79 14.39 -14.52 -5.88
C ALA A 79 13.06 -13.77 -6.05
N LEU A 80 12.56 -13.68 -7.28
CA LEU A 80 11.29 -13.05 -7.64
C LEU A 80 10.74 -13.65 -8.94
N LEU A 81 9.45 -13.98 -8.95
CA LEU A 81 8.68 -14.18 -10.18
C LEU A 81 7.93 -12.87 -10.50
N LEU A 82 8.37 -12.17 -11.54
CA LEU A 82 7.71 -10.97 -12.07
C LEU A 82 6.98 -11.32 -13.36
N VAL A 83 5.67 -11.05 -13.44
CA VAL A 83 4.88 -11.28 -14.66
C VAL A 83 4.38 -9.95 -15.22
N ALA A 84 4.97 -9.50 -16.31
CA ALA A 84 4.68 -8.23 -16.96
C ALA A 84 4.82 -8.32 -18.50
N PRO A 85 3.77 -8.03 -19.26
CA PRO A 85 2.39 -7.88 -18.83
C PRO A 85 1.80 -9.20 -18.33
N CYS A 86 0.77 -9.12 -17.46
CA CYS A 86 -0.04 -10.28 -17.10
C CYS A 86 -1.47 -10.12 -17.62
N THR A 87 -1.86 -10.97 -18.55
CA THR A 87 -3.21 -10.94 -19.15
C THR A 87 -4.26 -11.58 -18.25
N ALA A 88 -5.53 -11.24 -18.47
CA ALA A 88 -6.66 -11.87 -17.77
C ALA A 88 -6.64 -13.40 -17.85
N ASN A 89 -6.20 -13.97 -19.00
CA ASN A 89 -6.06 -15.41 -19.17
C ASN A 89 -5.07 -16.01 -18.15
N VAL A 90 -3.88 -15.43 -18.02
CA VAL A 90 -2.86 -15.95 -17.11
C VAL A 90 -3.24 -15.68 -15.64
N ILE A 91 -3.86 -14.54 -15.32
CA ILE A 91 -4.45 -14.26 -14.01
C ILE A 91 -5.47 -15.34 -13.64
N GLY A 92 -6.37 -15.70 -14.57
CA GLY A 92 -7.35 -16.75 -14.37
C GLY A 92 -6.71 -18.12 -14.12
N LYS A 93 -5.67 -18.48 -14.89
CA LYS A 93 -4.93 -19.73 -14.72
C LYS A 93 -4.25 -19.79 -13.36
N PHE A 94 -3.55 -18.74 -12.95
CA PHE A 94 -2.89 -18.66 -11.65
C PHE A 94 -3.89 -18.78 -10.49
N ALA A 95 -5.03 -18.08 -10.58
CA ALA A 95 -6.05 -18.11 -9.54
C ALA A 95 -6.68 -19.49 -9.36
N ASN A 96 -6.77 -20.27 -10.43
CA ASN A 96 -7.40 -21.59 -10.44
C ASN A 96 -6.41 -22.77 -10.47
N GLY A 97 -5.11 -22.51 -10.36
CA GLY A 97 -4.08 -23.55 -10.29
C GLY A 97 -3.89 -24.34 -11.59
N ILE A 98 -4.13 -23.72 -12.76
CA ILE A 98 -3.96 -24.36 -14.08
C ILE A 98 -2.49 -24.26 -14.48
N ALA A 99 -1.84 -25.39 -14.73
CA ALA A 99 -0.43 -25.52 -15.09
C ALA A 99 -0.28 -26.20 -16.46
N ASP A 100 -0.71 -25.52 -17.53
CA ASP A 100 -0.73 -26.04 -18.89
C ASP A 100 0.41 -25.51 -19.78
N ASP A 101 1.25 -24.63 -19.23
CA ASP A 101 2.48 -24.12 -19.87
C ASP A 101 3.61 -23.91 -18.83
N PHE A 102 4.81 -23.58 -19.32
CA PHE A 102 5.97 -23.40 -18.46
C PHE A 102 5.75 -22.31 -17.40
N LEU A 103 5.18 -21.15 -17.76
CA LEU A 103 4.98 -20.04 -16.86
C LEU A 103 3.99 -20.39 -15.74
N THR A 104 2.92 -21.10 -16.08
CA THR A 104 1.90 -21.49 -15.11
C THR A 104 2.41 -22.60 -14.17
N SER A 105 3.24 -23.52 -14.69
CA SER A 105 3.92 -24.53 -13.88
C SER A 105 4.95 -23.88 -12.92
N LEU A 106 5.75 -22.92 -13.43
CA LEU A 106 6.69 -22.15 -12.62
C LEU A 106 5.97 -21.41 -11.49
N TYR A 107 4.82 -20.79 -11.76
CA TYR A 107 4.03 -20.10 -10.74
C TYR A 107 3.60 -21.03 -9.60
N LEU A 108 3.17 -22.26 -9.90
CA LEU A 108 2.77 -23.21 -8.86
C LEU A 108 3.95 -23.79 -8.09
N ALA A 109 5.11 -23.90 -8.72
CA ALA A 109 6.31 -24.50 -8.12
C ALA A 109 7.10 -23.51 -7.26
N THR A 110 7.05 -22.21 -7.58
CA THR A 110 7.92 -21.23 -6.93
C THR A 110 7.52 -20.93 -5.50
N LYS A 111 8.54 -20.80 -4.63
CA LYS A 111 8.42 -20.23 -3.28
C LYS A 111 8.83 -18.75 -3.24
N ALA A 112 9.36 -18.22 -4.33
CA ALA A 112 9.70 -16.83 -4.44
C ALA A 112 8.46 -15.93 -4.37
N PRO A 113 8.57 -14.71 -3.86
CA PRO A 113 7.51 -13.73 -3.96
C PRO A 113 7.11 -13.50 -5.42
N VAL A 114 5.81 -13.27 -5.66
CA VAL A 114 5.25 -13.07 -6.99
C VAL A 114 4.73 -11.65 -7.16
N LEU A 115 5.17 -10.97 -8.20
CA LEU A 115 4.72 -9.63 -8.61
C LEU A 115 4.06 -9.71 -9.98
N ILE A 116 2.85 -9.20 -10.09
CA ILE A 116 2.07 -9.21 -11.33
C ILE A 116 1.77 -7.76 -11.76
N ALA A 117 2.02 -7.43 -13.03
CA ALA A 117 1.59 -6.19 -13.66
C ALA A 117 0.45 -6.50 -14.65
N PRO A 118 -0.83 -6.34 -14.25
CA PRO A 118 -1.98 -6.61 -15.09
C PRO A 118 -2.02 -5.70 -16.31
N ALA A 119 -2.43 -6.25 -17.46
CA ALA A 119 -2.66 -5.48 -18.67
C ALA A 119 -3.77 -6.10 -19.52
N MET A 120 -4.86 -5.37 -19.69
CA MET A 120 -6.04 -5.80 -20.42
C MET A 120 -6.96 -4.62 -20.75
N ASN A 121 -7.98 -4.84 -21.56
CA ASN A 121 -9.05 -3.86 -21.79
C ASN A 121 -9.77 -3.49 -20.48
N THR A 122 -10.29 -2.27 -20.38
CA THR A 122 -10.97 -1.75 -19.17
C THR A 122 -12.15 -2.62 -18.75
N ASN A 123 -12.99 -3.08 -19.71
CA ASN A 123 -14.13 -3.93 -19.41
C ASN A 123 -13.70 -5.32 -18.91
N MET A 124 -12.60 -5.85 -19.47
CA MET A 124 -12.02 -7.10 -18.98
C MET A 124 -11.51 -6.94 -17.53
N LEU A 125 -10.84 -5.83 -17.25
CA LEU A 125 -10.35 -5.55 -15.90
C LEU A 125 -11.52 -5.40 -14.91
N ALA A 126 -12.58 -4.70 -15.28
CA ALA A 126 -13.77 -4.50 -14.45
C ALA A 126 -14.67 -5.75 -14.33
N HIS A 127 -14.44 -6.79 -15.16
CA HIS A 127 -15.29 -7.97 -15.16
C HIS A 127 -15.22 -8.70 -13.79
N PRO A 128 -16.39 -9.07 -13.19
CA PRO A 128 -16.42 -9.68 -11.84
C PRO A 128 -15.52 -10.91 -11.69
N ALA A 129 -15.42 -11.75 -12.72
CA ALA A 129 -14.55 -12.93 -12.68
C ALA A 129 -13.06 -12.55 -12.60
N VAL A 130 -12.64 -11.48 -13.29
CA VAL A 130 -11.25 -11.01 -13.23
C VAL A 130 -10.96 -10.37 -11.87
N GLN A 131 -11.89 -9.55 -11.34
CA GLN A 131 -11.76 -8.98 -10.01
C GLN A 131 -11.66 -10.09 -8.94
N LYS A 132 -12.51 -11.12 -9.03
CA LYS A 132 -12.45 -12.27 -8.12
C LYS A 132 -11.12 -13.02 -8.19
N ASN A 133 -10.57 -13.20 -9.39
CA ASN A 133 -9.25 -13.83 -9.56
C ASN A 133 -8.13 -12.98 -8.96
N LEU A 134 -8.17 -11.66 -9.12
CA LEU A 134 -7.21 -10.74 -8.52
C LEU A 134 -7.28 -10.78 -6.99
N GLU A 135 -8.48 -10.75 -6.40
CA GLU A 135 -8.68 -10.92 -4.96
C GLU A 135 -8.13 -12.25 -4.45
N THR A 136 -8.41 -13.34 -5.15
CA THR A 136 -7.92 -14.69 -4.80
C THR A 136 -6.39 -14.72 -4.77
N LEU A 137 -5.74 -14.13 -5.78
CA LEU A 137 -4.28 -14.07 -5.84
C LEU A 137 -3.69 -13.15 -4.77
N ALA A 138 -4.34 -12.00 -4.50
CA ALA A 138 -3.95 -11.09 -3.42
C ALA A 138 -4.00 -11.80 -2.06
N GLY A 139 -5.07 -12.57 -1.79
CA GLY A 139 -5.22 -13.39 -0.58
C GLY A 139 -4.15 -14.47 -0.43
N ARG A 140 -3.54 -14.91 -1.54
CA ARG A 140 -2.40 -15.85 -1.55
C ARG A 140 -1.04 -15.16 -1.48
N GLY A 141 -0.99 -13.84 -1.29
CA GLY A 141 0.26 -13.09 -1.14
C GLY A 141 0.89 -12.57 -2.44
N VAL A 142 0.23 -12.76 -3.59
CA VAL A 142 0.68 -12.15 -4.85
C VAL A 142 0.56 -10.63 -4.76
N ARG A 143 1.58 -9.93 -5.25
CA ARG A 143 1.62 -8.47 -5.31
C ARG A 143 1.26 -7.99 -6.71
N PHE A 144 0.70 -6.80 -6.77
CA PHE A 144 0.29 -6.18 -8.01
C PHE A 144 0.93 -4.81 -8.19
N VAL A 145 1.28 -4.51 -9.44
CA VAL A 145 1.52 -3.14 -9.90
C VAL A 145 0.22 -2.69 -10.57
N ASP A 146 -0.38 -1.62 -10.05
CA ASP A 146 -1.64 -1.14 -10.59
C ASP A 146 -1.52 -0.80 -12.07
N PRO A 147 -2.47 -1.24 -12.91
CA PRO A 147 -2.49 -0.88 -14.31
C PRO A 147 -2.66 0.63 -14.48
N GLY A 148 -1.92 1.19 -15.43
CA GLY A 148 -2.02 2.60 -15.79
C GLY A 148 -3.37 2.96 -16.42
N GLU A 149 -3.68 4.24 -16.37
CA GLU A 149 -4.83 4.84 -17.03
C GLU A 149 -4.37 5.59 -18.30
N GLY A 150 -5.21 5.62 -19.33
CA GLY A 150 -4.91 6.36 -20.55
C GLY A 150 -5.49 5.71 -21.80
N TYR A 151 -4.95 6.10 -22.95
CA TYR A 151 -5.38 5.62 -24.26
C TYR A 151 -4.99 4.14 -24.45
N LEU A 152 -5.98 3.29 -24.64
CA LEU A 152 -5.80 1.85 -24.88
C LEU A 152 -5.67 1.57 -26.39
N ALA A 153 -5.02 0.46 -26.75
CA ALA A 153 -4.83 0.06 -28.15
C ALA A 153 -6.14 -0.15 -28.93
N CYS A 154 -7.26 -0.34 -28.23
CA CYS A 154 -8.60 -0.45 -28.83
C CYS A 154 -9.29 0.92 -29.04
N GLY A 155 -8.60 2.06 -28.83
CA GLY A 155 -9.16 3.39 -29.02
C GLY A 155 -9.95 3.95 -27.83
N TRP A 156 -10.02 3.23 -26.72
CA TRP A 156 -10.72 3.66 -25.51
C TRP A 156 -9.76 4.32 -24.51
N ILE A 157 -10.28 5.25 -23.73
CA ILE A 157 -9.56 5.84 -22.59
C ILE A 157 -10.07 5.19 -21.31
N GLY A 158 -9.15 4.68 -20.49
CA GLY A 158 -9.52 4.05 -19.22
C GLY A 158 -8.37 3.29 -18.56
N LYS A 159 -8.68 2.65 -17.44
CA LYS A 159 -7.76 1.84 -16.66
C LYS A 159 -7.57 0.46 -17.29
N GLY A 160 -6.33 -0.01 -17.36
CA GLY A 160 -6.04 -1.36 -17.91
C GLY A 160 -4.76 -1.43 -18.74
N ARG A 161 -4.13 -0.29 -19.01
CA ARG A 161 -2.82 -0.22 -19.65
C ARG A 161 -1.75 -0.81 -18.73
N LEU A 162 -0.76 -1.52 -19.29
CA LEU A 162 0.41 -1.93 -18.51
C LEU A 162 1.04 -0.71 -17.83
N ALA A 163 1.34 -0.81 -16.55
CA ALA A 163 2.09 0.20 -15.82
C ALA A 163 3.39 0.59 -16.54
N GLU A 164 3.90 1.77 -16.27
CA GLU A 164 5.16 2.20 -16.85
C GLU A 164 6.32 1.33 -16.33
N ALA A 165 7.32 1.11 -17.18
CA ALA A 165 8.43 0.19 -16.86
C ALA A 165 9.15 0.55 -15.57
N ASP A 166 9.39 1.84 -15.32
CA ASP A 166 10.03 2.32 -14.10
C ASP A 166 9.23 2.00 -12.83
N ALA A 167 7.90 2.08 -12.90
CA ALA A 167 7.03 1.72 -11.77
C ALA A 167 7.09 0.22 -11.46
N ILE A 168 7.14 -0.62 -12.50
CA ILE A 168 7.27 -2.08 -12.36
C ILE A 168 8.65 -2.43 -11.78
N VAL A 169 9.72 -1.83 -12.30
CA VAL A 169 11.09 -2.03 -11.80
C VAL A 169 11.21 -1.59 -10.35
N ALA A 170 10.66 -0.44 -9.99
CA ALA A 170 10.66 0.05 -8.60
C ALA A 170 9.90 -0.91 -7.66
N ALA A 171 8.76 -1.46 -8.10
CA ALA A 171 8.02 -2.45 -7.32
C ALA A 171 8.80 -3.76 -7.14
N ALA A 172 9.44 -4.26 -8.20
CA ALA A 172 10.31 -5.44 -8.14
C ALA A 172 11.51 -5.21 -7.21
N GLN A 173 12.15 -4.04 -7.30
CA GLN A 173 13.28 -3.68 -6.45
C GLN A 173 12.90 -3.68 -4.95
N ARG A 174 11.72 -3.17 -4.60
CA ARG A 174 11.22 -3.24 -3.21
C ARG A 174 11.09 -4.68 -2.70
N MET A 175 10.73 -5.63 -3.56
CA MET A 175 10.59 -7.04 -3.20
C MET A 175 11.94 -7.79 -3.18
N LEU A 176 12.87 -7.40 -4.05
CA LEU A 176 14.21 -8.02 -4.19
C LEU A 176 15.23 -7.48 -3.20
N SER A 177 15.03 -6.26 -2.72
CA SER A 177 15.85 -5.71 -1.66
C SER A 177 15.27 -6.15 -0.32
N PRO A 178 15.75 -7.24 0.28
CA PRO A 178 15.59 -7.44 1.70
C PRO A 178 16.68 -6.63 2.40
N THR A 179 16.75 -5.34 2.16
CA THR A 179 17.22 -4.47 3.22
C THR A 179 16.28 -4.79 4.34
N ALA A 180 16.80 -5.38 5.42
CA ALA A 180 16.01 -5.57 6.62
C ALA A 180 15.25 -4.28 6.82
N SER A 181 13.94 -4.31 6.56
CA SER A 181 13.14 -3.10 6.57
C SER A 181 13.49 -2.36 7.84
N SER A 182 13.80 -1.07 7.77
CA SER A 182 14.12 -0.29 8.96
C SER A 182 12.94 -0.26 9.95
N LEU A 183 11.79 -0.79 9.51
CA LEU A 183 10.59 -1.01 10.33
C LEU A 183 10.57 -2.36 11.06
N ARG A 184 11.46 -3.31 10.71
CA ARG A 184 11.48 -4.62 11.38
C ARG A 184 11.72 -4.46 12.88
N GLY A 185 10.78 -4.99 13.68
CA GLY A 185 10.80 -4.93 15.13
C GLY A 185 10.44 -3.56 15.73
N ARG A 186 10.23 -2.52 14.90
CA ARG A 186 9.73 -1.23 15.37
C ARG A 186 8.25 -1.27 15.67
N ARG A 187 7.82 -0.49 16.64
CA ARG A 187 6.41 -0.35 16.99
C ARG A 187 5.80 0.83 16.23
N ILE A 188 4.77 0.55 15.44
CA ILE A 188 4.05 1.53 14.64
C ILE A 188 2.61 1.59 15.12
N LEU A 189 2.19 2.78 15.56
CA LEU A 189 0.81 3.08 15.89
C LEU A 189 0.10 3.65 14.65
N VAL A 190 -1.02 3.07 14.27
CA VAL A 190 -1.86 3.55 13.17
C VAL A 190 -3.26 3.82 13.68
N THR A 191 -3.85 4.95 13.29
CA THR A 191 -5.27 5.21 13.52
C THR A 191 -6.06 5.01 12.22
N ALA A 192 -7.30 4.51 12.31
CA ALA A 192 -8.14 4.24 11.16
C ALA A 192 -9.63 4.50 11.46
N GLY A 193 -10.42 4.73 10.41
CA GLY A 193 -11.87 4.94 10.55
C GLY A 193 -12.25 6.36 10.98
N PRO A 194 -13.55 6.65 11.08
CA PRO A 194 -14.07 7.89 11.62
C PRO A 194 -14.17 7.85 13.13
N THR A 195 -14.41 9.00 13.77
CA THR A 195 -15.00 9.04 15.11
C THR A 195 -16.46 9.47 15.03
N TYR A 196 -17.27 8.99 15.97
CA TYR A 196 -18.68 9.32 16.10
C TYR A 196 -18.93 10.02 17.42
N GLU A 197 -19.42 11.25 17.34
CA GLU A 197 -19.72 12.09 18.49
C GLU A 197 -21.23 12.05 18.72
N ASP A 198 -21.69 11.24 19.66
CA ASP A 198 -23.09 10.97 19.87
C ASP A 198 -23.87 12.22 20.31
N ILE A 199 -24.98 12.49 19.61
CA ILE A 199 -25.99 13.48 19.99
C ILE A 199 -26.98 12.83 20.98
N ASP A 200 -27.44 11.63 20.62
CA ASP A 200 -28.37 10.80 21.40
C ASP A 200 -28.06 9.32 21.09
N PRO A 201 -28.72 8.32 21.66
CA PRO A 201 -28.48 6.90 21.37
C PRO A 201 -28.63 6.48 19.91
N VAL A 202 -29.15 7.34 19.04
CA VAL A 202 -29.47 7.01 17.63
C VAL A 202 -28.68 7.85 16.65
N ARG A 203 -28.34 9.11 17.01
CA ARG A 203 -27.74 10.10 16.10
C ARG A 203 -26.34 10.53 16.58
N TYR A 204 -25.48 10.79 15.64
CA TYR A 204 -24.11 11.26 15.91
C TYR A 204 -23.67 12.28 14.85
N VAL A 205 -22.64 13.05 15.18
CA VAL A 205 -21.83 13.84 14.26
C VAL A 205 -20.56 13.06 13.98
N GLY A 206 -20.07 13.05 12.76
CA GLY A 206 -18.84 12.36 12.39
C GLY A 206 -18.37 12.70 10.97
N ASN A 207 -17.14 12.39 10.69
CA ASN A 207 -16.55 12.58 9.37
C ASN A 207 -16.72 11.34 8.49
N ARG A 208 -16.84 11.53 7.17
CA ARG A 208 -16.86 10.41 6.23
C ARG A 208 -15.51 9.72 6.23
N SER A 209 -15.47 8.42 6.49
CA SER A 209 -14.29 7.60 6.36
C SER A 209 -14.68 6.13 6.39
N SER A 210 -14.08 5.33 5.53
CA SER A 210 -14.21 3.87 5.55
C SER A 210 -13.14 3.16 6.37
N GLY A 211 -12.06 3.84 6.76
CA GLY A 211 -10.91 3.22 7.42
C GLY A 211 -9.89 2.55 6.49
N ARG A 212 -10.20 2.41 5.19
CA ARG A 212 -9.37 1.66 4.21
C ARG A 212 -7.91 2.11 4.18
N MET A 213 -7.63 3.41 4.25
CA MET A 213 -6.25 3.93 4.17
C MET A 213 -5.43 3.54 5.39
N GLY A 214 -5.98 3.73 6.59
CA GLY A 214 -5.32 3.31 7.84
C GLY A 214 -5.08 1.80 7.87
N PHE A 215 -6.05 0.99 7.43
CA PHE A 215 -5.90 -0.47 7.35
C PHE A 215 -4.84 -0.90 6.33
N ALA A 216 -4.76 -0.23 5.17
CA ALA A 216 -3.71 -0.50 4.18
C ALA A 216 -2.31 -0.18 4.73
N ILE A 217 -2.16 0.91 5.50
CA ILE A 217 -0.89 1.27 6.16
C ILE A 217 -0.52 0.25 7.24
N ALA A 218 -1.49 -0.16 8.08
CA ALA A 218 -1.26 -1.15 9.13
C ALA A 218 -0.82 -2.50 8.55
N ASP A 219 -1.49 -2.96 7.49
CA ASP A 219 -1.14 -4.20 6.80
C ASP A 219 0.26 -4.12 6.15
N GLU A 220 0.58 -3.04 5.47
CA GLU A 220 1.89 -2.85 4.84
C GLU A 220 3.02 -2.74 5.89
N ALA A 221 2.77 -2.04 7.01
CA ALA A 221 3.73 -1.96 8.12
C ALA A 221 4.05 -3.35 8.70
N ARG A 222 3.00 -4.16 8.94
CA ARG A 222 3.16 -5.55 9.39
C ARG A 222 3.96 -6.39 8.41
N ARG A 223 3.68 -6.27 7.12
CA ARG A 223 4.43 -6.98 6.06
C ARG A 223 5.90 -6.61 6.03
N ARG A 224 6.25 -5.39 6.44
CA ARG A 224 7.64 -4.94 6.61
C ARG A 224 8.26 -5.38 7.92
N GLY A 225 7.55 -6.18 8.72
CA GLY A 225 8.03 -6.76 9.97
C GLY A 225 7.94 -5.82 11.17
N ALA A 226 7.17 -4.73 11.09
CA ALA A 226 6.84 -3.88 12.23
C ALA A 226 5.86 -4.59 13.17
N ARG A 227 5.90 -4.21 14.47
CA ARG A 227 4.84 -4.48 15.43
C ARG A 227 3.80 -3.37 15.30
N VAL A 228 2.57 -3.72 15.01
CA VAL A 228 1.52 -2.75 14.71
C VAL A 228 0.49 -2.69 15.81
N ALA A 229 0.30 -1.49 16.37
CA ALA A 229 -0.84 -1.13 17.19
C ALA A 229 -1.84 -0.36 16.32
N LEU A 230 -3.11 -0.76 16.32
CA LEU A 230 -4.19 -0.15 15.55
C LEU A 230 -5.26 0.41 16.48
N VAL A 231 -5.51 1.72 16.40
CA VAL A 231 -6.67 2.36 17.05
C VAL A 231 -7.71 2.61 15.97
N ALA A 232 -8.85 1.93 16.05
CA ALA A 232 -9.88 1.95 15.01
C ALA A 232 -11.18 2.56 15.51
N GLY A 233 -11.66 3.59 14.82
CA GLY A 233 -13.04 4.06 14.93
C GLY A 233 -14.01 3.11 14.23
N PRO A 234 -15.34 3.37 14.31
CA PRO A 234 -16.36 2.50 13.75
C PRO A 234 -16.20 2.30 12.24
N THR A 235 -16.13 1.05 11.80
CA THR A 235 -16.01 0.66 10.38
C THR A 235 -16.65 -0.70 10.16
N GLN A 236 -17.12 -0.94 8.93
CA GLN A 236 -17.67 -2.23 8.50
C GLN A 236 -16.61 -3.13 7.85
N LEU A 237 -15.39 -2.62 7.68
CA LEU A 237 -14.32 -3.38 7.08
C LEU A 237 -13.70 -4.33 8.09
N GLU A 238 -13.34 -5.52 7.63
CA GLU A 238 -12.52 -6.44 8.38
C GLU A 238 -11.10 -5.85 8.53
N PRO A 239 -10.63 -5.66 9.78
CA PRO A 239 -9.30 -5.11 10.00
C PRO A 239 -8.21 -6.13 9.65
N PRO A 240 -7.03 -5.66 9.21
CA PRO A 240 -5.89 -6.54 9.03
C PRO A 240 -5.47 -7.14 10.37
N PRO A 241 -4.84 -8.33 10.38
CA PRO A 241 -4.23 -8.89 11.58
C PRO A 241 -3.12 -7.94 12.07
N VAL A 242 -3.16 -7.56 13.35
CA VAL A 242 -2.22 -6.66 14.00
C VAL A 242 -1.84 -7.18 15.38
N ASP A 243 -0.74 -6.67 15.98
CA ASP A 243 -0.27 -7.13 17.28
C ASP A 243 -1.14 -6.63 18.44
N GLU A 244 -1.66 -5.40 18.32
CA GLU A 244 -2.56 -4.79 19.31
C GLU A 244 -3.66 -4.02 18.59
N ARG A 245 -4.92 -4.17 19.01
CA ARG A 245 -6.06 -3.43 18.50
C ARG A 245 -6.85 -2.79 19.63
N VAL A 246 -7.20 -1.54 19.44
CA VAL A 246 -8.08 -0.79 20.34
C VAL A 246 -9.20 -0.19 19.52
N ASP A 247 -10.43 -0.63 19.77
CA ASP A 247 -11.62 -0.06 19.14
C ASP A 247 -12.10 1.11 19.99
N VAL A 248 -12.39 2.22 19.33
CA VAL A 248 -12.85 3.47 19.94
C VAL A 248 -14.04 4.00 19.17
N ARG A 249 -14.83 4.86 19.81
CA ARG A 249 -15.99 5.46 19.20
C ARG A 249 -15.84 6.97 19.01
N SER A 250 -15.39 7.67 20.03
CA SER A 250 -15.30 9.12 20.03
C SER A 250 -13.86 9.64 19.83
N ALA A 251 -13.74 10.93 19.51
CA ALA A 251 -12.45 11.62 19.43
C ALA A 251 -11.73 11.61 20.77
N ALA A 252 -12.46 11.73 21.90
CA ALA A 252 -11.88 11.66 23.23
C ALA A 252 -11.30 10.27 23.54
N GLU A 253 -12.00 9.20 23.19
CA GLU A 253 -11.51 7.82 23.35
C GLU A 253 -10.28 7.58 22.45
N MET A 254 -10.33 8.03 21.18
CA MET A 254 -9.19 7.93 20.27
C MET A 254 -7.97 8.70 20.80
N HIS A 255 -8.18 9.91 21.31
CA HIS A 255 -7.14 10.71 21.93
C HIS A 255 -6.48 9.94 23.09
N ALA A 256 -7.25 9.45 24.05
CA ALA A 256 -6.76 8.70 25.20
C ALA A 256 -5.96 7.45 24.77
N ALA A 257 -6.50 6.67 23.82
CA ALA A 257 -5.84 5.48 23.29
C ALA A 257 -4.52 5.81 22.58
N VAL A 258 -4.53 6.84 21.72
CA VAL A 258 -3.34 7.26 20.97
C VAL A 258 -2.27 7.79 21.91
N MET A 259 -2.60 8.67 22.86
CA MET A 259 -1.62 9.23 23.80
C MET A 259 -0.97 8.13 24.64
N ARG A 260 -1.73 7.13 25.08
CA ARG A 260 -1.20 5.98 25.83
C ARG A 260 -0.23 5.14 24.98
N LEU A 261 -0.58 4.84 23.73
CA LEU A 261 0.20 3.95 22.87
C LEU A 261 1.40 4.64 22.20
N ALA A 262 1.33 5.95 22.00
CA ALA A 262 2.39 6.73 21.36
C ALA A 262 3.70 6.73 22.15
N VAL A 263 3.65 6.61 23.47
CA VAL A 263 4.82 6.61 24.35
C VAL A 263 5.86 5.57 23.94
N ASP A 264 5.38 4.36 23.62
CA ASP A 264 6.23 3.21 23.22
C ASP A 264 6.36 3.05 21.72
N SER A 265 5.79 3.95 20.93
CA SER A 265 5.78 3.83 19.46
C SER A 265 6.99 4.51 18.82
N ASP A 266 7.53 3.90 17.78
CA ASP A 266 8.59 4.49 16.94
C ASP A 266 8.03 5.46 15.91
N VAL A 267 6.83 5.15 15.43
CA VAL A 267 6.10 5.92 14.41
C VAL A 267 4.64 5.97 14.80
N VAL A 268 4.02 7.12 14.62
CA VAL A 268 2.57 7.30 14.75
C VAL A 268 2.01 7.82 13.44
N VAL A 269 1.05 7.09 12.89
CA VAL A 269 0.36 7.45 11.64
C VAL A 269 -1.10 7.75 11.93
N MET A 270 -1.46 9.04 11.88
CA MET A 270 -2.80 9.54 12.15
C MET A 270 -3.63 9.58 10.86
N ALA A 271 -4.16 8.40 10.45
CA ALA A 271 -4.96 8.26 9.22
C ALA A 271 -6.48 8.23 9.48
N ALA A 272 -6.91 8.26 10.73
CA ALA A 272 -8.32 8.36 11.11
C ALA A 272 -8.92 9.72 10.75
N ALA A 273 -10.21 9.74 10.42
CA ALA A 273 -10.98 10.95 10.20
C ALA A 273 -11.66 11.36 11.51
N VAL A 274 -10.90 11.97 12.39
CA VAL A 274 -11.37 12.44 13.70
C VAL A 274 -12.29 13.64 13.53
N ALA A 275 -13.43 13.64 14.19
CA ALA A 275 -14.33 14.79 14.19
C ALA A 275 -13.70 15.97 14.93
N ASP A 276 -13.73 17.17 14.33
CA ASP A 276 -13.21 18.40 14.93
C ASP A 276 -14.12 19.00 15.99
N TYR A 277 -15.39 18.54 16.01
CA TYR A 277 -16.44 19.05 16.90
C TYR A 277 -17.28 17.90 17.47
N SER A 278 -17.67 18.01 18.72
CA SER A 278 -18.60 17.12 19.41
C SER A 278 -19.79 17.90 19.99
N PRO A 279 -20.96 17.30 20.18
CA PRO A 279 -22.06 17.96 20.90
C PRO A 279 -21.66 18.33 22.32
N ALA A 280 -21.90 19.60 22.72
CA ALA A 280 -21.62 20.10 24.06
C ALA A 280 -22.42 19.32 25.14
N ARG A 281 -23.56 18.75 24.76
CA ARG A 281 -24.37 17.88 25.61
C ARG A 281 -24.89 16.69 24.83
N ARG A 282 -24.63 15.50 25.34
CA ARG A 282 -25.21 14.25 24.88
C ARG A 282 -26.50 13.96 25.60
N SER A 283 -27.57 13.61 24.89
CA SER A 283 -28.78 13.12 25.49
C SER A 283 -28.67 11.62 25.82
N SER A 284 -29.12 11.21 27.02
CA SER A 284 -29.22 9.79 27.38
C SER A 284 -30.36 9.08 26.65
N ASP A 285 -31.40 9.86 26.25
CA ASP A 285 -32.60 9.37 25.59
C ASP A 285 -32.68 9.90 24.17
N LYS A 286 -33.34 9.14 23.28
CA LYS A 286 -33.62 9.58 21.92
C LYS A 286 -34.41 10.90 21.93
N ILE A 287 -33.85 11.93 21.32
CA ILE A 287 -34.54 13.21 21.18
C ILE A 287 -35.76 13.04 20.28
N SER A 288 -36.96 13.31 20.82
CA SER A 288 -38.20 13.20 20.07
C SER A 288 -38.32 14.29 19.02
N LYS A 289 -38.91 13.95 17.87
CA LYS A 289 -39.22 14.92 16.81
C LYS A 289 -40.32 15.88 17.32
N THR A 290 -40.07 17.18 17.15
CA THR A 290 -41.02 18.25 17.38
C THR A 290 -41.21 19.06 16.10
N ASP A 291 -42.18 19.98 16.08
CA ASP A 291 -42.39 20.90 14.94
C ASP A 291 -41.31 22.01 14.88
N ALA A 292 -40.54 22.20 15.94
CA ALA A 292 -39.45 23.17 16.00
C ALA A 292 -38.13 22.61 15.45
N PRO A 293 -37.25 23.46 14.88
CA PRO A 293 -35.91 23.06 14.50
C PRO A 293 -35.10 22.57 15.70
N LEU A 294 -34.27 21.53 15.49
CA LEU A 294 -33.30 21.07 16.47
C LEU A 294 -32.01 21.89 16.32
N THR A 295 -31.63 22.62 17.36
CA THR A 295 -30.34 23.34 17.41
C THR A 295 -29.35 22.55 18.24
N LEU A 296 -28.17 22.34 17.71
CA LEU A 296 -27.04 21.67 18.39
C LEU A 296 -25.90 22.67 18.64
N THR A 297 -25.48 22.78 19.90
CA THR A 297 -24.25 23.46 20.23
C THR A 297 -23.10 22.46 20.14
N LEU A 298 -22.08 22.80 19.36
CA LEU A 298 -20.88 21.97 19.16
C LEU A 298 -19.68 22.61 19.81
N GLU A 299 -18.86 21.80 20.49
CA GLU A 299 -17.59 22.18 21.10
C GLU A 299 -16.43 21.50 20.35
N ARG A 300 -15.24 22.11 20.43
CA ARG A 300 -14.04 21.54 19.80
C ARG A 300 -13.62 20.26 20.51
N THR A 301 -13.26 19.26 19.74
CA THR A 301 -12.59 18.04 20.24
C THR A 301 -11.10 18.27 20.44
N PRO A 302 -10.40 17.43 21.22
CA PRO A 302 -8.95 17.48 21.38
C PRO A 302 -8.25 17.30 20.02
N ASP A 303 -7.20 18.10 19.78
CA ASP A 303 -6.36 17.99 18.58
C ASP A 303 -5.22 16.99 18.83
N ILE A 304 -5.48 15.71 18.64
CA ILE A 304 -4.56 14.61 18.92
C ILE A 304 -3.20 14.82 18.27
N LEU A 305 -3.18 15.27 17.02
CA LEU A 305 -1.93 15.43 16.27
C LEU A 305 -1.10 16.62 16.79
N ALA A 306 -1.75 17.69 17.23
CA ALA A 306 -1.09 18.82 17.86
C ALA A 306 -0.52 18.43 19.23
N ASP A 307 -1.28 17.69 20.04
CA ASP A 307 -0.82 17.22 21.34
C ASP A 307 0.37 16.27 21.22
N LEU A 308 0.36 15.36 20.23
CA LEU A 308 1.51 14.51 19.90
C LEU A 308 2.74 15.35 19.51
N GLY A 309 2.55 16.38 18.69
CA GLY A 309 3.63 17.26 18.24
C GLY A 309 4.32 18.03 19.39
N THR A 310 3.58 18.36 20.44
CA THR A 310 4.06 19.14 21.59
C THR A 310 4.54 18.30 22.77
N LEU A 311 4.51 16.96 22.67
CA LEU A 311 5.01 16.10 23.74
C LEU A 311 6.45 16.50 24.11
N SER A 312 6.62 17.09 25.29
CA SER A 312 7.88 17.63 25.82
C SER A 312 8.97 16.57 26.02
N SER A 313 8.60 15.30 25.99
CA SER A 313 9.49 14.16 26.13
C SER A 313 10.05 13.65 24.82
N ARG A 314 9.79 14.32 23.68
CA ARG A 314 10.37 13.92 22.39
C ARG A 314 11.89 14.18 22.37
N PRO A 315 12.75 13.18 22.57
CA PRO A 315 14.13 13.29 22.08
C PRO A 315 14.02 13.55 20.57
N ALA A 316 14.84 14.43 20.02
CA ALA A 316 14.70 14.89 18.62
C ALA A 316 14.22 13.78 17.67
N GLY A 317 13.01 13.94 17.15
CA GLY A 317 12.44 13.06 16.12
C GLY A 317 11.69 11.80 16.54
N THR A 318 11.40 11.53 17.83
CA THR A 318 10.71 10.29 18.25
C THR A 318 9.48 10.54 19.11
N PRO A 319 8.31 9.89 18.82
CA PRO A 319 7.99 9.09 17.63
C PRO A 319 7.97 9.94 16.36
N LEU A 320 8.26 9.34 15.20
CA LEU A 320 8.05 9.98 13.92
C LEU A 320 6.53 10.12 13.69
N LEU A 321 6.08 11.35 13.39
CA LEU A 321 4.67 11.68 13.28
C LEU A 321 4.26 11.88 11.81
N VAL A 322 3.27 11.10 11.37
CA VAL A 322 2.65 11.21 10.05
C VAL A 322 1.19 11.62 10.23
N GLY A 323 0.83 12.79 9.72
CA GLY A 323 -0.54 13.28 9.72
C GLY A 323 -1.21 13.15 8.37
N PHE A 324 -2.53 13.15 8.36
CA PHE A 324 -3.34 13.25 7.15
C PHE A 324 -4.08 14.59 7.11
N ALA A 325 -4.30 15.08 5.88
CA ALA A 325 -5.09 16.26 5.62
C ALA A 325 -5.98 16.04 4.41
N ALA A 326 -7.22 16.47 4.52
CA ALA A 326 -8.16 16.57 3.42
C ALA A 326 -8.31 18.05 3.09
N GLU A 327 -7.88 18.45 1.91
CA GLU A 327 -7.80 19.86 1.53
C GLU A 327 -8.49 20.11 0.18
N THR A 328 -8.98 21.33 0.00
CA THR A 328 -9.49 21.83 -1.27
C THR A 328 -8.65 23.01 -1.72
N GLY A 329 -8.08 22.96 -2.93
CA GLY A 329 -7.23 24.02 -3.48
C GLY A 329 -5.96 24.29 -2.64
N GLU A 330 -4.90 24.72 -3.27
CA GLU A 330 -3.59 25.02 -2.64
C GLU A 330 -3.08 23.95 -1.66
N VAL A 331 -3.30 22.66 -2.03
CA VAL A 331 -3.05 21.49 -1.16
C VAL A 331 -1.65 21.52 -0.53
N VAL A 332 -0.62 21.82 -1.32
CA VAL A 332 0.78 21.83 -0.84
C VAL A 332 1.02 22.95 0.18
N ALA A 333 0.52 24.15 -0.06
CA ALA A 333 0.73 25.30 0.83
C ALA A 333 0.05 25.06 2.19
N LYS A 334 -1.20 24.61 2.16
CA LYS A 334 -1.97 24.27 3.37
C LYS A 334 -1.35 23.12 4.15
N ALA A 335 -0.90 22.07 3.45
CA ALA A 335 -0.21 20.94 4.07
C ALA A 335 1.09 21.37 4.75
N ARG A 336 1.91 22.20 4.11
CA ARG A 336 3.13 22.75 4.72
C ARG A 336 2.83 23.56 5.99
N ALA A 337 1.86 24.46 5.94
CA ALA A 337 1.44 25.25 7.09
C ALA A 337 0.94 24.38 8.25
N LYS A 338 0.11 23.37 7.95
CA LYS A 338 -0.42 22.40 8.93
C LYS A 338 0.70 21.56 9.54
N ARG A 339 1.65 21.08 8.73
CA ARG A 339 2.82 20.33 9.20
C ARG A 339 3.65 21.13 10.19
N ALA A 340 3.98 22.38 9.84
CA ALA A 340 4.78 23.26 10.68
C ALA A 340 4.04 23.61 11.99
N ARG A 341 2.76 23.97 11.90
CA ARG A 341 1.94 24.32 13.08
C ARG A 341 1.81 23.17 14.07
N LYS A 342 1.68 21.93 13.58
CA LYS A 342 1.51 20.73 14.40
C LYS A 342 2.83 20.04 14.76
N GLN A 343 3.97 20.57 14.30
CA GLN A 343 5.31 20.04 14.57
C GLN A 343 5.47 18.56 14.24
N ILE A 344 4.96 18.15 13.06
CA ILE A 344 4.99 16.76 12.60
C ILE A 344 6.00 16.58 11.47
N ASP A 345 6.43 15.34 11.24
CA ASP A 345 7.51 15.01 10.31
C ASP A 345 7.00 14.92 8.86
N LEU A 346 5.86 14.25 8.65
CA LEU A 346 5.21 14.11 7.36
C LEU A 346 3.73 14.49 7.43
N ILE A 347 3.22 15.01 6.32
CA ILE A 347 1.78 15.14 6.11
C ILE A 347 1.41 14.55 4.74
N VAL A 348 0.38 13.73 4.74
CA VAL A 348 -0.21 13.13 3.53
C VAL A 348 -1.50 13.90 3.24
N ALA A 349 -1.49 14.70 2.20
CA ALA A 349 -2.60 15.56 1.84
C ALA A 349 -3.39 14.95 0.67
N ASN A 350 -4.70 14.80 0.87
CA ASN A 350 -5.65 14.39 -0.15
C ASN A 350 -6.35 15.62 -0.73
N ASP A 351 -6.47 15.67 -2.05
CA ASP A 351 -7.38 16.61 -2.71
C ASP A 351 -8.79 16.00 -2.75
N ILE A 352 -9.68 16.51 -1.91
CA ILE A 352 -11.08 16.03 -1.82
C ILE A 352 -12.02 16.64 -2.86
N SER A 353 -11.53 17.54 -3.73
CA SER A 353 -12.30 18.02 -4.88
C SER A 353 -12.45 16.98 -5.99
N ARG A 354 -11.65 15.91 -5.95
CA ARG A 354 -11.64 14.81 -6.92
C ARG A 354 -12.67 13.74 -6.57
N SER A 355 -13.45 13.31 -7.55
CA SER A 355 -14.46 12.24 -7.39
C SER A 355 -13.85 10.82 -7.44
N ASP A 356 -12.65 10.67 -8.01
CA ASP A 356 -11.94 9.40 -8.19
C ASP A 356 -10.93 9.06 -7.08
N ALA A 357 -10.73 10.00 -6.14
CA ALA A 357 -9.84 9.87 -4.99
C ALA A 357 -10.54 10.32 -3.71
N GLY A 358 -10.30 9.66 -2.57
CA GLY A 358 -10.85 10.10 -1.29
C GLY A 358 -11.29 8.99 -0.35
N PHE A 359 -12.34 9.26 0.45
CA PHE A 359 -12.65 8.47 1.64
C PHE A 359 -13.24 7.08 1.38
N GLU A 360 -14.15 6.92 0.41
CA GLU A 360 -14.95 5.71 0.21
C GLU A 360 -14.49 4.83 -0.97
N VAL A 361 -13.57 5.33 -1.80
CA VAL A 361 -13.04 4.62 -2.97
C VAL A 361 -11.80 3.80 -2.64
N GLU A 362 -11.45 2.83 -3.49
CA GLU A 362 -10.29 1.96 -3.31
C GLU A 362 -8.97 2.60 -3.73
N THR A 363 -9.06 3.67 -4.50
CA THR A 363 -7.92 4.44 -5.00
C THR A 363 -7.70 5.71 -4.20
N ASN A 364 -6.50 6.26 -4.28
CA ASN A 364 -6.17 7.57 -3.75
C ASN A 364 -5.07 8.23 -4.57
N ALA A 365 -5.11 9.57 -4.63
CA ALA A 365 -4.06 10.44 -5.13
C ALA A 365 -3.69 11.39 -4.00
N VAL A 366 -2.42 11.43 -3.62
CA VAL A 366 -2.00 12.19 -2.44
C VAL A 366 -0.75 13.01 -2.74
N THR A 367 -0.56 14.08 -2.00
CA THR A 367 0.72 14.78 -1.95
C THR A 367 1.37 14.52 -0.59
N ILE A 368 2.58 13.97 -0.59
CA ILE A 368 3.36 13.74 0.63
C ILE A 368 4.29 14.94 0.82
N VAL A 369 4.15 15.62 1.96
CA VAL A 369 4.90 16.83 2.28
C VAL A 369 5.78 16.58 3.52
N SER A 370 7.08 16.76 3.33
CA SER A 370 8.10 16.76 4.38
C SER A 370 8.61 18.18 4.67
N ALA A 371 9.65 18.31 5.48
CA ALA A 371 10.34 19.58 5.67
C ALA A 371 11.06 20.04 4.40
N ALA A 372 11.64 19.09 3.64
CA ALA A 372 12.49 19.36 2.49
C ALA A 372 11.71 19.42 1.18
N GLU A 373 10.71 18.56 0.98
CA GLU A 373 10.08 18.34 -0.32
C GLU A 373 8.57 18.12 -0.23
N ALA A 374 7.89 18.34 -1.35
CA ALA A 374 6.52 17.92 -1.58
C ALA A 374 6.50 17.05 -2.85
N GLU A 375 5.93 15.87 -2.76
CA GLU A 375 5.87 14.88 -3.83
C GLU A 375 4.43 14.49 -4.12
N GLU A 376 4.02 14.66 -5.37
CA GLU A 376 2.72 14.22 -5.83
C GLU A 376 2.75 12.73 -6.19
N ILE A 377 1.85 11.98 -5.58
CA ILE A 377 1.65 10.55 -5.85
C ILE A 377 0.40 10.42 -6.71
N PRO A 378 0.53 9.93 -7.95
CA PRO A 378 -0.60 9.81 -8.86
C PRO A 378 -1.65 8.84 -8.32
N LEU A 379 -2.82 8.84 -8.94
CA LEU A 379 -3.92 7.96 -8.58
C LEU A 379 -3.51 6.49 -8.67
N GLN A 380 -3.58 5.80 -7.55
CA GLN A 380 -3.26 4.36 -7.42
C GLN A 380 -4.04 3.73 -6.26
N SER A 381 -3.93 2.41 -6.07
CA SER A 381 -4.59 1.74 -4.95
C SER A 381 -4.09 2.25 -3.60
N LYS A 382 -4.95 2.21 -2.58
CA LYS A 382 -4.56 2.58 -1.21
C LYS A 382 -3.41 1.71 -0.67
N ALA A 383 -3.30 0.47 -1.11
CA ALA A 383 -2.17 -0.40 -0.78
C ALA A 383 -0.85 0.13 -1.38
N ALA A 384 -0.86 0.58 -2.65
CA ALA A 384 0.31 1.17 -3.27
C ALA A 384 0.69 2.51 -2.62
N VAL A 385 -0.30 3.36 -2.30
CA VAL A 385 -0.09 4.61 -1.55
C VAL A 385 0.52 4.32 -0.16
N ALA A 386 0.01 3.31 0.56
CA ALA A 386 0.55 2.90 1.86
C ALA A 386 2.02 2.50 1.77
N ALA A 387 2.40 1.74 0.71
CA ALA A 387 3.79 1.38 0.47
C ALA A 387 4.68 2.61 0.27
N VAL A 388 4.24 3.59 -0.54
CA VAL A 388 4.99 4.84 -0.76
C VAL A 388 5.12 5.65 0.53
N ILE A 389 4.06 5.78 1.33
CA ILE A 389 4.11 6.48 2.63
C ILE A 389 5.16 5.83 3.55
N LEU A 390 5.14 4.51 3.68
CA LEU A 390 6.10 3.80 4.53
C LEU A 390 7.53 3.84 3.97
N ASP A 391 7.73 3.93 2.66
CA ASP A 391 9.06 4.21 2.07
C ASP A 391 9.61 5.56 2.54
N ARG A 392 8.76 6.59 2.67
CA ARG A 392 9.15 7.90 3.19
C ARG A 392 9.44 7.86 4.68
N VAL A 393 8.63 7.14 5.45
CA VAL A 393 8.88 6.87 6.88
C VAL A 393 10.24 6.19 7.08
N GLU A 394 10.55 5.15 6.29
CA GLU A 394 11.84 4.46 6.37
C GLU A 394 13.04 5.36 6.02
N ARG A 395 12.88 6.25 5.04
CA ARG A 395 13.92 7.24 4.71
C ARG A 395 14.21 8.17 5.89
N LEU A 396 13.16 8.66 6.55
CA LEU A 396 13.32 9.54 7.72
C LEU A 396 13.95 8.80 8.89
N ILE A 397 13.55 7.56 9.17
CA ILE A 397 14.16 6.73 10.21
C ILE A 397 15.65 6.52 9.94
N LYS A 398 16.05 6.24 8.70
CA LYS A 398 17.46 6.09 8.31
C LYS A 398 18.25 7.37 8.49
N ALA A 399 17.64 8.52 8.20
CA ALA A 399 18.28 9.83 8.36
C ALA A 399 18.49 10.22 9.84
N GLN A 400 17.62 9.74 10.75
CA GLN A 400 17.73 10.02 12.19
C GLN A 400 18.77 9.15 12.91
N GLY A 401 19.29 8.09 12.27
CA GLY A 401 20.25 7.16 12.88
C GLY A 401 19.63 6.18 13.90
N PRO A 402 20.45 5.27 14.49
CA PRO A 402 19.97 4.29 15.45
C PRO A 402 19.55 4.98 16.76
N ARG A 403 18.38 4.60 17.30
CA ARG A 403 17.93 5.02 18.63
C ARG A 403 18.93 4.60 19.72
N PRO A 404 19.25 5.46 20.71
CA PRO A 404 19.83 4.97 21.94
C PRO A 404 18.82 3.98 22.57
N LYS A 405 19.27 2.75 22.82
CA LYS A 405 18.47 1.79 23.59
C LYS A 405 18.19 2.40 24.96
N ALA A 406 16.92 2.44 25.36
CA ALA A 406 16.56 2.71 26.75
C ALA A 406 17.38 1.74 27.62
N GLN A 407 18.20 2.28 28.52
CA GLN A 407 18.90 1.47 29.51
C GLN A 407 17.82 0.79 30.33
N SER A 408 17.73 -0.54 30.24
CA SER A 408 16.97 -1.33 31.20
C SER A 408 17.57 -1.04 32.57
N GLU A 409 16.80 -0.41 33.46
CA GLU A 409 17.19 -0.32 34.87
C GLU A 409 17.52 -1.75 35.37
N PRO A 410 18.65 -1.93 36.02
CA PRO A 410 18.97 -3.20 36.67
C PRO A 410 17.91 -3.48 37.72
N ALA A 411 17.38 -4.69 37.73
CA ALA A 411 16.46 -5.15 38.74
C ALA A 411 17.09 -4.94 40.16
N PRO A 412 16.31 -4.49 41.13
CA PRO A 412 16.84 -4.33 42.50
C PRO A 412 17.28 -5.70 43.02
N VAL A 413 18.55 -5.79 43.34
CA VAL A 413 19.15 -6.93 44.08
C VAL A 413 18.48 -6.99 45.45
N ARG A 414 17.80 -8.10 45.74
CA ARG A 414 17.34 -8.48 47.07
C ARG A 414 18.41 -9.34 47.75
#